data_66a22296066f6dcc2d9df5acc57e877a
#
_entry.id   66a22296066f6dcc2d9df5acc57e877a
#
_cell.length_a   1.000
_cell.length_b   1.000
_cell.length_c   1.000
_cell.angle_alpha   90.00
_cell.angle_beta   90.00
_cell.angle_gamma   90.00
#
_symmetry.space_group_name_H-M   'P 1'
#
loop_
_entity.id
_entity.type
_entity.pdbx_description
1 polymer ?
#
loop_
_entity_poly.entity_id
_entity_poly.type
_entity_poly.pdbx_seq_one_letter_code
_entity_poly.pdbx_strand_id
1 'polypeptide(L)'
;MLSRRLAIAALGALPLAARAQTQSPQTFLQSIYEPYLKAGFKGQPYWQLDRFFAPALARVIDADMREAKRRVEVPKLDGDPFLDAQEWDIENLAISVKADGPKATGEVTFDNFGKRTAVALDLVQTPVGWRIADIKGPSGSLSALYKEP
;
A
#
# COMPACT_ATOMS: atom_id res chain seq x y z
N MET A 1 15.71 68.20 -26.29
CA MET A 1 14.65 67.56 -25.56
C MET A 1 14.85 66.04 -25.61
N LEU A 2 15.37 65.45 -24.54
CA LEU A 2 15.69 64.01 -24.48
C LEU A 2 14.50 63.27 -23.82
N SER A 3 13.81 62.47 -24.61
CA SER A 3 12.77 61.56 -24.11
C SER A 3 13.38 60.27 -23.61
N ARG A 4 13.45 60.09 -22.30
CA ARG A 4 13.83 58.83 -21.65
C ARG A 4 12.64 57.89 -21.74
N ARG A 5 12.72 56.85 -22.59
CA ARG A 5 11.78 55.72 -22.57
C ARG A 5 12.29 54.69 -21.55
N LEU A 6 11.62 54.61 -20.42
CA LEU A 6 11.79 53.52 -19.47
C LEU A 6 11.19 52.25 -20.06
N ALA A 7 12.04 51.26 -20.31
CA ALA A 7 11.60 49.89 -20.60
C ALA A 7 11.39 49.17 -19.28
N ILE A 8 10.16 48.88 -18.95
CA ILE A 8 9.81 48.02 -17.82
C ILE A 8 9.91 46.56 -18.29
N ALA A 9 10.96 45.90 -17.86
CA ALA A 9 11.08 44.44 -18.05
C ALA A 9 10.19 43.74 -17.01
N ALA A 10 9.07 43.19 -17.45
CA ALA A 10 8.22 42.34 -16.63
C ALA A 10 8.91 40.94 -16.52
N LEU A 11 9.55 40.68 -15.38
CA LEU A 11 9.96 39.31 -15.03
C LEU A 11 8.69 38.52 -14.74
N GLY A 12 8.28 37.70 -15.69
CA GLY A 12 7.26 36.70 -15.49
C GLY A 12 7.78 35.59 -14.57
N ALA A 13 7.38 35.61 -13.32
CA ALA A 13 7.58 34.47 -12.41
C ALA A 13 6.69 33.32 -12.87
N LEU A 14 7.27 32.30 -13.51
CA LEU A 14 6.60 31.05 -13.77
C LEU A 14 6.37 30.36 -12.42
N PRO A 15 5.15 29.95 -12.08
CA PRO A 15 4.94 29.14 -10.89
C PRO A 15 5.66 27.81 -11.10
N LEU A 16 6.67 27.52 -10.29
CA LEU A 16 7.17 26.15 -10.10
C LEU A 16 5.99 25.36 -9.53
N ALA A 17 5.29 24.63 -10.38
CA ALA A 17 4.40 23.59 -9.94
C ALA A 17 5.26 22.56 -9.19
N ALA A 18 5.20 22.60 -7.87
CA ALA A 18 5.79 21.55 -7.03
C ALA A 18 5.12 20.25 -7.43
N ARG A 19 5.83 19.42 -8.24
CA ARG A 19 5.44 18.03 -8.44
C ARG A 19 5.52 17.40 -7.07
N ALA A 20 4.37 17.06 -6.50
CA ALA A 20 4.32 16.21 -5.33
C ALA A 20 5.17 14.98 -5.66
N GLN A 21 6.27 14.75 -4.92
CA GLN A 21 7.10 13.59 -5.12
C GLN A 21 6.24 12.37 -4.84
N THR A 22 5.94 11.61 -5.90
CA THR A 22 5.17 10.38 -5.77
C THR A 22 6.01 9.42 -4.93
N GLN A 23 5.48 8.95 -3.81
CA GLN A 23 6.12 7.97 -2.96
C GLN A 23 6.59 6.77 -3.80
N SER A 24 7.80 6.28 -3.57
CA SER A 24 8.29 5.07 -4.25
C SER A 24 7.53 3.83 -3.75
N PRO A 25 7.46 2.75 -4.55
CA PRO A 25 6.85 1.51 -4.08
C PRO A 25 7.58 0.89 -2.89
N GLN A 26 8.91 1.08 -2.79
CA GLN A 26 9.71 0.70 -1.62
C GLN A 26 9.24 1.44 -0.37
N THR A 27 9.12 2.76 -0.43
CA THR A 27 8.67 3.58 0.70
C THR A 27 7.22 3.27 1.08
N PHE A 28 6.38 2.97 0.10
CA PHE A 28 5.01 2.52 0.35
C PHE A 28 4.97 1.25 1.19
N LEU A 29 5.74 0.22 0.82
CA LEU A 29 5.82 -1.02 1.61
C LEU A 29 6.47 -0.81 2.97
N GLN A 30 7.52 0.00 3.07
CA GLN A 30 8.12 0.35 4.36
C GLN A 30 7.10 0.97 5.31
N SER A 31 6.26 1.87 4.81
CA SER A 31 5.20 2.50 5.63
C SER A 31 4.17 1.50 6.18
N ILE A 32 3.97 0.37 5.50
CA ILE A 32 3.07 -0.70 5.95
C ILE A 32 3.77 -1.60 6.98
N TYR A 33 4.99 -2.05 6.71
CA TYR A 33 5.63 -3.14 7.45
C TYR A 33 6.49 -2.70 8.63
N GLU A 34 7.22 -1.57 8.53
CA GLU A 34 8.10 -1.12 9.62
C GLU A 34 7.38 -0.88 10.96
N PRO A 35 6.12 -0.40 11.00
CA PRO A 35 5.40 -0.24 12.25
C PRO A 35 5.24 -1.54 13.06
N TYR A 36 5.20 -2.70 12.39
CA TYR A 36 5.08 -4.00 13.08
C TYR A 36 6.29 -4.38 13.94
N LEU A 37 7.44 -3.73 13.72
CA LEU A 37 8.63 -3.90 14.55
C LEU A 37 8.52 -3.20 15.90
N LYS A 38 7.52 -2.33 16.08
CA LYS A 38 7.34 -1.57 17.32
C LYS A 38 6.50 -2.35 18.31
N ALA A 39 6.99 -2.44 19.53
CA ALA A 39 6.23 -3.03 20.62
C ALA A 39 4.89 -2.32 20.82
N GLY A 40 3.82 -3.08 20.97
CA GLY A 40 2.48 -2.56 21.20
C GLY A 40 1.76 -2.02 19.94
N PHE A 41 2.34 -2.15 18.75
CA PHE A 41 1.63 -1.82 17.52
C PHE A 41 0.42 -2.74 17.34
N LYS A 42 -0.75 -2.15 17.05
CA LYS A 42 -2.04 -2.87 16.99
C LYS A 42 -2.40 -3.37 15.59
N GLY A 43 -1.49 -3.28 14.64
CA GLY A 43 -1.68 -3.64 13.24
C GLY A 43 -2.15 -2.46 12.38
N GLN A 44 -2.04 -2.64 11.09
CA GLN A 44 -2.51 -1.64 10.13
C GLN A 44 -4.04 -1.62 10.11
N PRO A 45 -4.67 -0.44 9.95
CA PRO A 45 -6.12 -0.33 9.81
C PRO A 45 -6.55 -0.75 8.39
N TYR A 46 -6.40 -2.04 8.05
CA TYR A 46 -6.62 -2.55 6.69
C TYR A 46 -8.06 -2.42 6.20
N TRP A 47 -9.01 -2.20 7.11
CA TRP A 47 -10.40 -1.84 6.76
C TRP A 47 -10.54 -0.46 6.10
N GLN A 48 -9.50 0.40 6.18
CA GLN A 48 -9.38 1.61 5.39
C GLN A 48 -8.87 1.25 3.98
N LEU A 49 -9.70 0.57 3.20
CA LEU A 49 -9.33 -0.15 1.99
C LEU A 49 -8.63 0.73 0.95
N ASP A 50 -9.12 1.93 0.72
CA ASP A 50 -8.58 2.87 -0.26
C ASP A 50 -7.16 3.33 0.05
N ARG A 51 -6.74 3.17 1.29
CA ARG A 51 -5.39 3.51 1.73
C ARG A 51 -4.35 2.50 1.25
N PHE A 52 -4.74 1.24 1.12
CA PHE A 52 -3.81 0.13 0.87
C PHE A 52 -4.05 -0.57 -0.46
N PHE A 53 -5.29 -0.78 -0.83
CA PHE A 53 -5.65 -1.69 -1.93
C PHE A 53 -6.06 -0.96 -3.20
N ALA A 54 -5.72 -1.56 -4.34
CA ALA A 54 -6.20 -1.12 -5.64
C ALA A 54 -7.74 -1.23 -5.71
N PRO A 55 -8.41 -0.39 -6.51
CA PRO A 55 -9.87 -0.30 -6.51
C PRO A 55 -10.60 -1.64 -6.75
N ALA A 56 -10.06 -2.50 -7.60
CA ALA A 56 -10.68 -3.81 -7.88
C ALA A 56 -10.65 -4.73 -6.65
N LEU A 57 -9.51 -4.79 -5.96
CA LEU A 57 -9.37 -5.60 -4.74
C LEU A 57 -10.16 -4.99 -3.57
N ALA A 58 -10.09 -3.67 -3.41
CA ALA A 58 -10.84 -2.96 -2.37
C ALA A 58 -12.35 -3.24 -2.46
N ARG A 59 -12.93 -3.27 -3.67
CA ARG A 59 -14.36 -3.55 -3.86
C ARG A 59 -14.78 -4.94 -3.40
N VAL A 60 -13.99 -5.97 -3.69
CA VAL A 60 -14.36 -7.34 -3.28
C VAL A 60 -14.21 -7.55 -1.79
N ILE A 61 -13.19 -6.92 -1.18
CA ILE A 61 -13.01 -6.94 0.29
C ILE A 61 -14.18 -6.21 0.97
N ASP A 62 -14.54 -5.02 0.49
CA ASP A 62 -15.65 -4.24 1.05
C ASP A 62 -16.99 -4.99 0.96
N ALA A 63 -17.26 -5.62 -0.18
CA ALA A 63 -18.47 -6.43 -0.37
C ALA A 63 -18.55 -7.59 0.62
N ASP A 64 -17.44 -8.30 0.83
CA ASP A 64 -17.35 -9.40 1.80
C ASP A 64 -17.57 -8.90 3.24
N MET A 65 -16.91 -7.82 3.63
CA MET A 65 -17.03 -7.24 4.98
C MET A 65 -18.46 -6.79 5.27
N ARG A 66 -19.14 -6.18 4.29
CA ARG A 66 -20.54 -5.76 4.43
C ARG A 66 -21.49 -6.96 4.54
N GLU A 67 -21.27 -7.99 3.72
CA GLU A 67 -22.07 -9.21 3.74
C GLU A 67 -21.91 -9.96 5.07
N ALA A 68 -20.66 -10.14 5.52
CA ALA A 68 -20.37 -10.77 6.80
C ALA A 68 -21.02 -10.02 7.97
N LYS A 69 -20.94 -8.67 7.97
CA LYS A 69 -21.62 -7.85 8.98
C LYS A 69 -23.14 -8.03 8.96
N ARG A 70 -23.74 -8.09 7.76
CA ARG A 70 -25.19 -8.27 7.60
C ARG A 70 -25.66 -9.64 8.12
N ARG A 71 -24.85 -10.69 7.92
CA ARG A 71 -25.15 -12.06 8.37
C ARG A 71 -24.68 -12.36 9.80
N VAL A 72 -23.93 -11.43 10.42
CA VAL A 72 -23.30 -11.65 11.73
C VAL A 72 -22.31 -12.83 11.66
N GLU A 73 -21.54 -12.88 10.57
CA GLU A 73 -20.53 -13.89 10.28
C GLU A 73 -19.14 -13.25 10.22
N VAL A 74 -18.09 -14.08 10.23
CA VAL A 74 -16.71 -13.66 9.99
C VAL A 74 -16.49 -13.47 8.49
N PRO A 75 -15.86 -12.38 8.02
CA PRO A 75 -15.54 -12.21 6.61
C PRO A 75 -14.49 -13.24 6.15
N LYS A 76 -14.39 -13.45 4.84
CA LYS A 76 -13.37 -14.33 4.24
C LYS A 76 -11.95 -13.90 4.62
N LEU A 77 -11.69 -12.60 4.63
CA LEU A 77 -10.45 -12.04 5.14
C LEU A 77 -10.53 -11.96 6.66
N ASP A 78 -9.96 -12.96 7.31
CA ASP A 78 -9.87 -13.09 8.76
C ASP A 78 -8.40 -13.04 9.19
N GLY A 79 -8.02 -11.96 9.84
CA GLY A 79 -6.65 -11.67 10.24
C GLY A 79 -6.00 -10.52 9.46
N ASP A 80 -4.73 -10.29 9.75
CA ASP A 80 -3.94 -9.23 9.13
C ASP A 80 -3.43 -9.69 7.75
N PRO A 81 -3.87 -9.06 6.65
CA PRO A 81 -3.50 -9.49 5.30
C PRO A 81 -2.01 -9.25 4.98
N PHE A 82 -1.36 -8.31 5.65
CA PHE A 82 0.04 -7.99 5.39
C PHE A 82 1.00 -9.02 5.97
N LEU A 83 0.59 -9.69 7.04
CA LEU A 83 1.37 -10.71 7.72
C LEU A 83 0.88 -12.14 7.46
N ASP A 84 -0.32 -12.28 6.89
CA ASP A 84 -1.01 -13.56 6.79
C ASP A 84 -1.13 -14.26 8.16
N ALA A 85 -1.51 -13.49 9.18
CA ALA A 85 -1.56 -13.93 10.56
C ALA A 85 -2.60 -13.15 11.38
N GLN A 86 -3.07 -13.75 12.47
CA GLN A 86 -3.96 -13.09 13.45
C GLN A 86 -3.17 -12.50 14.63
N GLU A 87 -2.01 -13.05 14.92
CA GLU A 87 -1.10 -12.61 15.97
C GLU A 87 0.31 -12.47 15.41
N TRP A 88 1.12 -11.59 15.98
CA TRP A 88 2.48 -11.38 15.50
C TRP A 88 3.46 -10.95 16.58
N ASP A 89 4.68 -11.37 16.35
CA ASP A 89 5.90 -10.88 16.98
C ASP A 89 6.99 -10.87 15.90
N ILE A 90 7.18 -9.69 15.27
CA ILE A 90 7.93 -9.56 14.02
C ILE A 90 9.36 -9.12 14.27
N GLU A 91 10.28 -9.91 13.71
CA GLU A 91 11.71 -9.63 13.69
C GLU A 91 12.30 -9.85 12.29
N ASN A 92 13.50 -9.36 12.06
CA ASN A 92 14.29 -9.60 10.85
C ASN A 92 13.54 -9.26 9.55
N LEU A 93 12.86 -8.12 9.55
CA LEU A 93 12.13 -7.60 8.38
C LEU A 93 13.09 -7.24 7.25
N ALA A 94 12.82 -7.72 6.04
CA ALA A 94 13.47 -7.31 4.81
C ALA A 94 12.43 -7.06 3.71
N ILE A 95 12.59 -5.97 2.99
CA ILE A 95 11.71 -5.54 1.90
C ILE A 95 12.53 -5.37 0.64
N SER A 96 12.15 -6.06 -0.42
CA SER A 96 12.75 -5.97 -1.75
C SER A 96 11.68 -5.62 -2.77
N VAL A 97 11.93 -4.62 -3.62
CA VAL A 97 10.97 -4.16 -4.64
C VAL A 97 11.62 -4.18 -6.02
N LYS A 98 10.91 -4.70 -6.99
CA LYS A 98 11.25 -4.62 -8.40
C LYS A 98 10.15 -3.83 -9.11
N ALA A 99 10.49 -2.62 -9.59
CA ALA A 99 9.56 -1.75 -10.30
C ALA A 99 9.68 -1.93 -11.81
N ASP A 100 8.54 -1.87 -12.50
CA ASP A 100 8.40 -1.90 -13.96
C ASP A 100 7.29 -0.92 -14.37
N GLY A 101 7.67 0.34 -14.60
CA GLY A 101 6.73 1.41 -14.95
C GLY A 101 5.63 1.58 -13.89
N PRO A 102 4.33 1.47 -14.28
CA PRO A 102 3.20 1.66 -13.36
C PRO A 102 2.93 0.43 -12.46
N LYS A 103 3.74 -0.61 -12.55
CA LYS A 103 3.65 -1.84 -11.75
C LYS A 103 4.92 -2.07 -10.96
N ALA A 104 4.80 -2.74 -9.84
CA ALA A 104 5.94 -3.21 -9.06
C ALA A 104 5.59 -4.53 -8.36
N THR A 105 6.61 -5.32 -8.06
CA THR A 105 6.49 -6.52 -7.25
C THR A 105 7.33 -6.31 -5.99
N GLY A 106 6.71 -6.49 -4.83
CA GLY A 106 7.38 -6.48 -3.55
C GLY A 106 7.53 -7.88 -3.01
N GLU A 107 8.67 -8.16 -2.39
CA GLU A 107 8.90 -9.35 -1.58
C GLU A 107 9.27 -8.89 -0.17
N VAL A 108 8.48 -9.31 0.80
CA VAL A 108 8.65 -8.98 2.20
C VAL A 108 8.89 -10.26 2.97
N THR A 109 10.00 -10.32 3.69
CA THR A 109 10.35 -11.45 4.54
C THR A 109 10.53 -10.98 5.96
N PHE A 110 10.11 -11.80 6.90
CA PHE A 110 10.23 -11.55 8.33
C PHE A 110 10.16 -12.86 9.11
N ASP A 111 10.56 -12.80 10.34
CA ASP A 111 10.30 -13.88 11.29
C ASP A 111 9.08 -13.50 12.14
N ASN A 112 8.08 -14.37 12.19
CA ASN A 112 6.92 -14.20 13.06
C ASN A 112 6.94 -15.28 14.13
N PHE A 113 7.07 -14.90 15.40
CA PHE A 113 7.35 -15.84 16.51
C PHE A 113 8.51 -16.79 16.19
N GLY A 114 9.58 -16.27 15.60
CA GLY A 114 10.74 -17.03 15.18
C GLY A 114 10.60 -17.87 13.91
N LYS A 115 9.41 -17.89 13.28
CA LYS A 115 9.16 -18.62 12.04
C LYS A 115 9.36 -17.70 10.83
N ARG A 116 10.26 -18.09 9.92
CA ARG A 116 10.49 -17.38 8.66
C ARG A 116 9.25 -17.39 7.79
N THR A 117 8.80 -16.21 7.39
CA THR A 117 7.62 -15.98 6.55
C THR A 117 7.99 -15.08 5.38
N ALA A 118 7.45 -15.39 4.21
CA ALA A 118 7.58 -14.58 3.00
C ALA A 118 6.20 -14.22 2.46
N VAL A 119 6.05 -12.94 2.10
CA VAL A 119 4.84 -12.40 1.48
C VAL A 119 5.24 -11.69 0.20
N ALA A 120 4.59 -12.01 -0.91
CA ALA A 120 4.76 -11.34 -2.19
C ALA A 120 3.57 -10.40 -2.45
N LEU A 121 3.86 -9.18 -2.92
CA LEU A 121 2.84 -8.16 -3.19
C LEU A 121 2.95 -7.69 -4.64
N ASP A 122 1.82 -7.72 -5.33
CA ASP A 122 1.68 -7.05 -6.62
C ASP A 122 1.19 -5.62 -6.37
N LEU A 123 1.93 -4.65 -6.86
CA LEU A 123 1.65 -3.22 -6.68
C LEU A 123 1.29 -2.57 -8.00
N VAL A 124 0.43 -1.57 -7.94
CA VAL A 124 0.03 -0.76 -9.09
C VAL A 124 0.04 0.71 -8.70
N GLN A 125 0.54 1.53 -9.62
CA GLN A 125 0.49 2.98 -9.47
C GLN A 125 -0.91 3.48 -9.88
N THR A 126 -1.52 4.25 -8.99
CA THR A 126 -2.82 4.89 -9.21
C THR A 126 -2.67 6.42 -9.18
N PRO A 127 -3.69 7.20 -9.54
CA PRO A 127 -3.64 8.66 -9.43
C PRO A 127 -3.34 9.19 -8.02
N VAL A 128 -3.61 8.37 -6.99
CA VAL A 128 -3.39 8.71 -5.58
C VAL A 128 -2.18 8.00 -4.95
N GLY A 129 -1.34 7.37 -5.77
CA GLY A 129 -0.11 6.68 -5.35
C GLY A 129 -0.17 5.16 -5.53
N TRP A 130 0.82 4.48 -4.99
CA TRP A 130 0.90 3.03 -5.06
C TRP A 130 -0.20 2.36 -4.23
N ARG A 131 -0.73 1.26 -4.77
CA ARG A 131 -1.74 0.42 -4.12
C ARG A 131 -1.44 -1.05 -4.36
N ILE A 132 -1.93 -1.88 -3.48
CA ILE A 132 -1.78 -3.34 -3.55
C ILE A 132 -2.86 -3.92 -4.44
N ALA A 133 -2.45 -4.61 -5.51
CA ALA A 133 -3.33 -5.33 -6.41
C ALA A 133 -3.56 -6.79 -5.96
N ASP A 134 -2.57 -7.41 -5.32
CA ASP A 134 -2.67 -8.74 -4.72
C ASP A 134 -1.62 -8.93 -3.62
N ILE A 135 -1.92 -9.80 -2.67
CA ILE A 135 -0.99 -10.29 -1.64
C ILE A 135 -0.99 -11.81 -1.68
N LYS A 136 0.19 -12.41 -1.71
CA LYS A 136 0.40 -13.86 -1.67
C LYS A 136 1.25 -14.20 -0.46
N GLY A 137 0.64 -14.81 0.52
CA GLY A 137 1.30 -15.31 1.71
C GLY A 137 1.28 -16.84 1.79
N PRO A 138 1.70 -17.42 2.91
CA PRO A 138 1.63 -18.87 3.15
C PRO A 138 0.25 -19.49 2.97
N SER A 139 -0.82 -18.77 3.28
CA SER A 139 -2.21 -19.25 3.16
C SER A 139 -2.75 -19.14 1.72
N GLY A 140 -2.04 -18.49 0.83
CA GLY A 140 -2.44 -18.29 -0.56
C GLY A 140 -2.54 -16.83 -0.97
N SER A 141 -3.23 -16.58 -2.08
CA SER A 141 -3.40 -15.24 -2.66
C SER A 141 -4.71 -14.62 -2.20
N LEU A 142 -4.65 -13.34 -1.84
CA LEU A 142 -5.83 -12.59 -1.42
C LEU A 142 -6.85 -12.48 -2.57
N SER A 143 -6.39 -12.28 -3.80
CA SER A 143 -7.27 -12.25 -4.97
C SER A 143 -7.93 -13.60 -5.24
N ALA A 144 -7.26 -14.72 -4.99
CA ALA A 144 -7.83 -16.05 -5.13
C ALA A 144 -8.92 -16.33 -4.09
N LEU A 145 -8.75 -15.83 -2.86
CA LEU A 145 -9.74 -15.95 -1.79
C LEU A 145 -11.12 -15.43 -2.21
N TYR A 146 -11.15 -14.43 -3.11
CA TYR A 146 -12.38 -13.80 -3.58
C TYR A 146 -12.87 -14.29 -4.95
N LYS A 147 -12.11 -15.16 -5.62
CA LYS A 147 -12.50 -15.77 -6.91
C LYS A 147 -13.23 -17.09 -6.78
N GLU A 148 -13.05 -17.76 -5.66
CA GLU A 148 -13.74 -19.02 -5.40
C GLU A 148 -15.18 -18.77 -4.97
N PRO A 149 -16.13 -19.53 -5.52
CA PRO A 149 -17.55 -19.39 -5.21
C PRO A 149 -17.89 -19.72 -3.74
#